data_f017a49a51e2e67548d0bd71bda2a8c4
#
_entry.id   f017a49a51e2e67548d0bd71bda2a8c4
#
_cell.length_a   1.000
_cell.length_b   1.000
_cell.length_c   1.000
_cell.angle_alpha   90.00
_cell.angle_beta   90.00
_cell.angle_gamma   90.00
#
_symmetry.space_group_name_H-M   'P 1'
#
loop_
_entity.id
_entity.type
_entity.pdbx_description
1 polymer ?
#
loop_
_entity_poly.entity_id
_entity_poly.type
_entity_poly.pdbx_seq_one_letter_code
_entity_poly.pdbx_strand_id
1 'polypeptide(L)'
;MQLNELSNIELLKEIAEFLNEETEMEKMLQGALRKLLEGTLFETGWIFFINEKGKQELIAHENLPIALQQNDCRHLQKGGCWCVSRFLNSELDKASNIIECKRIIHSKRSSSKDYNNITHHATVPLQSGQERFGLLNVATPNTIRFSEGELALLESVAFQIGSAIKRILLTKQEQQVALVQERNRLARDLHDSVNQLLFSVTLTARGGIEMTEQQDVKDTFKEIQYLTQEALTEMRALIWQLRPKGLENGIIEGLNGYGDILGLTLNVNVKGVINLPAKIEETLFRIAQEAMNNVRKHSGVLQAELYLTITSTDVLLVVKDEGRGFHMNELNSLRSLGLQSMRDRAYSVSGTVDWVTEWDKGTEILVRLPY
;
A
#
# COMPACT_ATOMS: atom_id res chain seq x y z
N MET A 1 31.67 19.26 33.04
CA MET A 1 31.76 18.03 32.28
C MET A 1 30.79 16.95 32.77
N GLN A 2 30.83 16.54 34.04
CA GLN A 2 29.93 15.48 34.57
C GLN A 2 28.41 15.81 34.51
N LEU A 3 27.99 17.06 34.69
CA LEU A 3 26.57 17.47 34.65
C LEU A 3 25.99 17.37 33.22
N ASN A 4 26.79 17.61 32.16
CA ASN A 4 26.35 17.49 30.78
C ASN A 4 26.24 16.00 30.35
N GLU A 5 27.06 15.11 30.86
CA GLU A 5 27.01 13.67 30.52
C GLU A 5 25.78 12.98 31.12
N LEU A 6 25.42 13.33 32.39
CA LEU A 6 24.20 12.84 33.03
C LEU A 6 22.94 13.29 32.28
N SER A 7 22.88 14.54 31.84
CA SER A 7 21.78 15.09 31.03
C SER A 7 21.65 14.38 29.67
N ASN A 8 22.75 14.04 29.01
CA ASN A 8 22.73 13.33 27.73
C ASN A 8 22.23 11.88 27.87
N ILE A 9 22.57 11.20 28.99
CA ILE A 9 22.09 9.84 29.25
C ILE A 9 20.58 9.85 29.53
N GLU A 10 20.06 10.81 30.27
CA GLU A 10 18.64 10.97 30.52
C GLU A 10 17.87 11.24 29.22
N LEU A 11 18.36 12.14 28.39
CA LEU A 11 17.78 12.41 27.06
C LEU A 11 17.76 11.16 26.17
N LEU A 12 18.86 10.42 26.09
CA LEU A 12 18.93 9.18 25.30
C LEU A 12 17.94 8.13 25.81
N LYS A 13 17.74 8.04 27.14
CA LYS A 13 16.74 7.17 27.74
C LYS A 13 15.32 7.59 27.37
N GLU A 14 14.98 8.86 27.48
CA GLU A 14 13.65 9.38 27.12
C GLU A 14 13.34 9.18 25.63
N ILE A 15 14.32 9.41 24.75
CA ILE A 15 14.17 9.14 23.31
C ILE A 15 13.96 7.64 23.08
N ALA A 16 14.75 6.78 23.75
CA ALA A 16 14.63 5.33 23.59
C ALA A 16 13.25 4.80 24.06
N GLU A 17 12.76 5.28 25.20
CA GLU A 17 11.42 4.93 25.70
C GLU A 17 10.34 5.35 24.69
N PHE A 18 10.35 6.60 24.25
CA PHE A 18 9.41 7.11 23.25
C PHE A 18 9.47 6.33 21.94
N LEU A 19 10.67 6.06 21.41
CA LEU A 19 10.85 5.28 20.19
C LEU A 19 10.29 3.87 20.32
N ASN A 20 10.31 3.26 21.52
CA ASN A 20 9.77 1.91 21.73
C ASN A 20 8.24 1.87 21.83
N GLU A 21 7.60 2.92 22.29
CA GLU A 21 6.15 3.00 22.45
C GLU A 21 5.45 3.35 21.12
N GLU A 22 6.08 4.19 20.29
CA GLU A 22 5.45 4.66 19.07
C GLU A 22 5.54 3.63 17.93
N THR A 23 4.44 3.43 17.23
CA THR A 23 4.30 2.45 16.13
C THR A 23 4.09 3.10 14.75
N GLU A 24 3.70 4.37 14.73
CA GLU A 24 3.57 5.13 13.48
C GLU A 24 4.86 5.84 13.12
N MET A 25 5.38 5.57 11.92
CA MET A 25 6.66 6.07 11.44
C MET A 25 6.78 7.60 11.52
N GLU A 26 5.79 8.32 11.01
CA GLU A 26 5.84 9.79 10.97
C GLU A 26 5.78 10.39 12.38
N LYS A 27 4.89 9.91 13.24
CA LYS A 27 4.77 10.35 14.64
C LYS A 27 6.04 10.06 15.42
N MET A 28 6.63 8.88 15.19
CA MET A 28 7.88 8.48 15.82
C MET A 28 9.02 9.42 15.44
N LEU A 29 9.21 9.69 14.14
CA LEU A 29 10.28 10.56 13.67
C LEU A 29 10.09 12.01 14.12
N GLN A 30 8.87 12.54 14.06
CA GLN A 30 8.54 13.88 14.50
C GLN A 30 8.74 14.05 16.00
N GLY A 31 8.28 13.08 16.82
CA GLY A 31 8.43 13.12 18.26
C GLY A 31 9.87 12.95 18.73
N ALA A 32 10.64 12.05 18.09
CA ALA A 32 12.06 11.88 18.40
C ALA A 32 12.87 13.14 18.06
N LEU A 33 12.57 13.79 16.93
CA LEU A 33 13.19 15.06 16.54
C LEU A 33 12.89 16.15 17.58
N ARG A 34 11.63 16.29 17.99
CA ARG A 34 11.22 17.27 19.00
C ARG A 34 11.97 17.06 20.33
N LYS A 35 12.00 15.82 20.84
CA LYS A 35 12.71 15.49 22.09
C LYS A 35 14.21 15.79 22.00
N LEU A 36 14.82 15.50 20.83
CA LEU A 36 16.23 15.84 20.60
C LEU A 36 16.46 17.35 20.71
N LEU A 37 15.62 18.18 20.08
CA LEU A 37 15.78 19.63 20.11
C LEU A 37 15.48 20.22 21.52
N GLU A 38 14.46 19.71 22.22
CA GLU A 38 14.13 20.14 23.60
C GLU A 38 15.22 19.81 24.62
N GLY A 39 15.90 18.67 24.41
CA GLY A 39 16.96 18.22 25.36
C GLY A 39 18.38 18.64 24.99
N THR A 40 18.59 19.44 23.93
CA THR A 40 19.90 19.84 23.42
C THR A 40 19.97 21.34 23.12
N LEU A 41 21.15 21.78 22.65
CA LEU A 41 21.35 23.15 22.13
C LEU A 41 21.02 23.24 20.61
N PHE A 42 20.56 22.17 19.98
CA PHE A 42 20.08 22.25 18.60
C PHE A 42 18.73 22.98 18.57
N GLU A 43 18.59 23.98 17.71
CA GLU A 43 17.37 24.79 17.66
C GLU A 43 16.40 24.37 16.55
N THR A 44 16.90 23.80 15.47
CA THR A 44 16.08 23.33 14.35
C THR A 44 16.58 21.99 13.83
N GLY A 45 15.67 21.21 13.25
CA GLY A 45 16.05 19.94 12.63
C GLY A 45 15.05 19.49 11.57
N TRP A 46 15.51 18.56 10.75
CA TRP A 46 14.68 17.91 9.74
C TRP A 46 15.20 16.52 9.39
N ILE A 47 14.27 15.62 9.03
CA ILE A 47 14.55 14.24 8.67
C ILE A 47 14.10 13.97 7.25
N PHE A 48 15.03 13.44 6.45
CA PHE A 48 14.73 12.88 5.13
C PHE A 48 14.66 11.37 5.21
N PHE A 49 13.62 10.78 4.64
CA PHE A 49 13.61 9.40 4.24
C PHE A 49 14.10 9.29 2.80
N ILE A 50 14.95 8.32 2.48
CA ILE A 50 15.53 8.14 1.16
C ILE A 50 15.28 6.69 0.74
N ASN A 51 14.47 6.49 -0.31
CA ASN A 51 14.16 5.17 -0.80
C ASN A 51 15.32 4.59 -1.66
N GLU A 52 15.20 3.30 -2.00
CA GLU A 52 16.20 2.58 -2.81
C GLU A 52 16.45 3.23 -4.19
N LYS A 53 15.50 3.95 -4.75
CA LYS A 53 15.63 4.70 -6.01
C LYS A 53 16.31 6.07 -5.85
N GLY A 54 16.76 6.39 -4.64
CA GLY A 54 17.40 7.67 -4.31
C GLY A 54 16.42 8.85 -4.22
N LYS A 55 15.12 8.62 -4.27
CA LYS A 55 14.12 9.67 -4.05
C LYS A 55 14.06 9.99 -2.56
N GLN A 56 14.30 11.26 -2.24
CA GLN A 56 14.20 11.79 -0.88
C GLN A 56 12.81 12.35 -0.62
N GLU A 57 12.35 12.19 0.61
CA GLU A 57 11.10 12.73 1.12
C GLU A 57 11.35 13.36 2.49
N LEU A 58 10.84 14.57 2.71
CA LEU A 58 10.89 15.23 4.01
C LEU A 58 9.76 14.66 4.87
N ILE A 59 10.11 13.88 5.91
CA ILE A 59 9.12 13.19 6.74
C ILE A 59 8.84 13.95 8.05
N ALA A 60 9.87 14.59 8.62
CA ALA A 60 9.73 15.34 9.86
C ALA A 60 10.57 16.60 9.83
N HIS A 61 10.10 17.64 10.48
CA HIS A 61 10.85 18.87 10.71
C HIS A 61 10.34 19.61 11.95
N GLU A 62 11.22 20.33 12.61
CA GLU A 62 10.87 21.11 13.80
C GLU A 62 11.64 22.45 13.77
N ASN A 63 10.95 23.54 14.12
CA ASN A 63 11.50 24.89 14.22
C ASN A 63 12.24 25.39 12.96
N LEU A 64 11.83 24.99 11.75
CA LEU A 64 12.47 25.46 10.53
C LEU A 64 12.33 26.98 10.39
N PRO A 65 13.37 27.67 9.89
CA PRO A 65 13.26 29.09 9.51
C PRO A 65 12.20 29.30 8.45
N ILE A 66 11.55 30.48 8.46
CA ILE A 66 10.49 30.85 7.51
C ILE A 66 10.94 30.67 6.06
N ALA A 67 12.20 30.98 5.76
CA ALA A 67 12.75 30.82 4.42
C ALA A 67 12.78 29.35 3.93
N LEU A 68 12.91 28.37 4.84
CA LEU A 68 12.91 26.94 4.52
C LEU A 68 11.50 26.33 4.52
N GLN A 69 10.52 26.94 5.22
CA GLN A 69 9.13 26.49 5.26
C GLN A 69 8.34 26.87 4.01
N GLN A 70 8.81 27.85 3.21
CA GLN A 70 8.07 28.37 2.05
C GLN A 70 7.73 27.30 1.01
N ASN A 71 6.51 27.43 0.42
CA ASN A 71 6.00 26.54 -0.61
C ASN A 71 6.12 25.05 -0.22
N ASP A 72 5.66 24.71 0.99
CA ASP A 72 5.70 23.37 1.53
C ASP A 72 7.13 22.80 1.58
N CYS A 73 8.05 23.54 2.17
CA CYS A 73 9.46 23.17 2.32
C CYS A 73 10.17 22.85 0.97
N ARG A 74 9.74 23.46 -0.13
CA ARG A 74 10.23 23.16 -1.49
C ARG A 74 11.76 23.14 -1.59
N HIS A 75 12.45 24.04 -0.88
CA HIS A 75 13.91 24.13 -0.89
C HIS A 75 14.58 22.91 -0.22
N LEU A 76 13.91 22.26 0.72
CA LEU A 76 14.37 21.01 1.33
C LEU A 76 13.99 19.79 0.50
N GLN A 77 12.86 19.81 -0.20
CA GLN A 77 12.39 18.67 -0.97
C GLN A 77 13.02 18.54 -2.37
N LYS A 78 13.33 19.68 -3.04
CA LYS A 78 13.83 19.70 -4.40
C LYS A 78 15.32 20.03 -4.47
N GLY A 79 15.99 19.39 -5.43
CA GLY A 79 17.41 19.63 -5.74
C GLY A 79 18.35 18.65 -5.03
N GLY A 80 19.51 18.43 -5.65
CA GLY A 80 20.58 17.60 -5.09
C GLY A 80 21.31 18.34 -3.96
N CYS A 81 21.75 17.62 -2.96
CA CYS A 81 22.61 18.14 -1.92
C CYS A 81 23.77 17.15 -1.65
N TRP A 82 24.86 17.69 -1.14
CA TRP A 82 26.05 16.92 -0.81
C TRP A 82 25.75 15.75 0.16
N CYS A 83 24.92 16.00 1.19
CA CYS A 83 24.56 14.99 2.20
C CYS A 83 23.86 13.78 1.55
N VAL A 84 22.88 14.04 0.69
CA VAL A 84 22.13 12.98 -0.02
C VAL A 84 23.04 12.23 -1.00
N SER A 85 23.87 12.92 -1.75
CA SER A 85 24.82 12.26 -2.68
C SER A 85 25.78 11.34 -1.94
N ARG A 86 26.39 11.80 -0.83
CA ARG A 86 27.27 10.94 -0.04
C ARG A 86 26.55 9.81 0.68
N PHE A 87 25.32 10.04 1.12
CA PHE A 87 24.49 8.99 1.67
C PHE A 87 24.26 7.89 0.63
N LEU A 88 23.87 8.25 -0.59
CA LEU A 88 23.61 7.28 -1.66
C LEU A 88 24.88 6.53 -2.08
N ASN A 89 26.03 7.19 -2.07
CA ASN A 89 27.31 6.56 -2.39
C ASN A 89 27.92 5.77 -1.22
N SER A 90 27.22 5.65 -0.08
CA SER A 90 27.73 5.03 1.15
C SER A 90 29.04 5.65 1.67
N GLU A 91 29.21 6.94 1.46
CA GLU A 91 30.36 7.71 1.92
C GLU A 91 30.09 8.49 3.23
N LEU A 92 28.85 8.50 3.70
CA LEU A 92 28.43 9.17 4.93
C LEU A 92 28.04 8.12 5.98
N ASP A 93 28.99 7.77 6.85
CA ASP A 93 28.81 6.72 7.87
C ASP A 93 28.65 7.28 9.29
N LYS A 94 29.04 8.55 9.50
CA LYS A 94 29.04 9.23 10.80
C LYS A 94 28.43 10.60 10.70
N ALA A 95 28.14 11.18 11.87
CA ALA A 95 27.73 12.58 11.95
C ALA A 95 28.82 13.50 11.39
N SER A 96 28.42 14.45 10.58
CA SER A 96 29.35 15.33 9.86
C SER A 96 28.85 16.77 9.86
N ASN A 97 29.78 17.69 10.09
CA ASN A 97 29.53 19.13 9.91
C ASN A 97 29.45 19.47 8.43
N ILE A 98 28.41 20.16 8.02
CA ILE A 98 28.17 20.61 6.65
C ILE A 98 28.40 22.10 6.56
N ILE A 99 29.49 22.49 5.95
CA ILE A 99 29.93 23.90 5.84
C ILE A 99 29.15 24.65 4.78
N GLU A 100 28.83 24.01 3.65
CA GLU A 100 28.08 24.59 2.53
C GLU A 100 26.87 23.75 2.17
N CYS A 101 25.69 24.16 2.64
CA CYS A 101 24.44 23.50 2.26
C CYS A 101 23.78 24.24 1.10
N LYS A 102 23.79 23.63 -0.10
CA LYS A 102 23.16 24.21 -1.29
C LYS A 102 21.69 24.60 -1.07
N ARG A 103 20.95 23.85 -0.25
CA ARG A 103 19.53 24.10 0.06
C ARG A 103 19.34 25.35 0.89
N ILE A 104 20.15 25.54 1.94
CA ILE A 104 20.17 26.74 2.78
C ILE A 104 20.60 27.94 1.92
N ILE A 105 21.65 27.80 1.10
CA ILE A 105 22.13 28.87 0.21
C ILE A 105 21.06 29.27 -0.83
N HIS A 106 20.38 28.32 -1.43
CA HIS A 106 19.31 28.60 -2.39
C HIS A 106 18.09 29.26 -1.74
N SER A 107 17.66 28.81 -0.54
CA SER A 107 16.57 29.46 0.19
C SER A 107 16.91 30.92 0.53
N LYS A 108 18.14 31.18 0.95
CA LYS A 108 18.66 32.52 1.24
C LYS A 108 18.65 33.45 0.01
N ARG A 109 18.95 32.91 -1.16
CA ARG A 109 18.95 33.69 -2.44
C ARG A 109 17.54 33.94 -2.98
N SER A 110 16.62 33.01 -2.72
CA SER A 110 15.26 33.06 -3.26
C SER A 110 14.28 33.84 -2.39
N SER A 111 14.64 34.15 -1.15
CA SER A 111 13.76 34.81 -0.19
C SER A 111 14.54 35.90 0.58
N SER A 112 13.96 37.08 0.64
CA SER A 112 14.40 38.16 1.55
C SER A 112 13.93 37.90 3.00
N LYS A 113 13.28 36.78 3.25
CA LYS A 113 12.72 36.43 4.57
C LYS A 113 13.79 35.82 5.46
N ASP A 114 13.52 35.90 6.76
CA ASP A 114 14.43 35.47 7.81
C ASP A 114 14.77 33.97 7.69
N TYR A 115 16.05 33.67 7.60
CA TYR A 115 16.63 32.33 7.67
C TYR A 115 17.26 32.07 9.05
N ASN A 116 16.97 32.92 10.03
CA ASN A 116 17.38 32.81 11.42
C ASN A 116 18.91 32.59 11.60
N ASN A 117 19.73 33.25 10.75
CA ASN A 117 21.20 33.11 10.74
C ASN A 117 21.72 31.66 10.65
N ILE A 118 20.92 30.72 10.15
CA ILE A 118 21.35 29.35 9.90
C ILE A 118 22.10 29.30 8.59
N THR A 119 23.38 28.93 8.66
CA THR A 119 24.28 28.84 7.49
C THR A 119 24.89 27.46 7.35
N HIS A 120 25.02 26.74 8.45
CA HIS A 120 25.63 25.42 8.56
C HIS A 120 24.66 24.47 9.24
N HIS A 121 24.91 23.18 9.11
CA HIS A 121 24.15 22.14 9.83
C HIS A 121 25.02 20.91 10.06
N ALA A 122 24.65 20.06 11.01
CA ALA A 122 25.17 18.71 11.13
C ALA A 122 24.21 17.75 10.46
N THR A 123 24.73 16.68 9.85
CA THR A 123 23.97 15.61 9.26
C THR A 123 24.49 14.25 9.74
N VAL A 124 23.60 13.30 9.94
CA VAL A 124 23.92 11.93 10.34
C VAL A 124 23.03 10.95 9.59
N PRO A 125 23.55 9.78 9.13
CA PRO A 125 22.71 8.77 8.51
C PRO A 125 21.83 8.06 9.54
N LEU A 126 20.59 7.83 9.18
CA LEU A 126 19.66 6.94 9.88
C LEU A 126 19.85 5.55 9.29
N GLN A 127 20.40 4.63 10.06
CA GLN A 127 20.73 3.28 9.60
C GLN A 127 20.63 2.24 10.71
N SER A 128 20.43 0.98 10.33
CA SER A 128 20.49 -0.17 11.25
C SER A 128 21.19 -1.35 10.56
N GLY A 129 22.35 -1.71 11.03
CA GLY A 129 23.25 -2.65 10.36
C GLY A 129 23.67 -2.13 8.99
N GLN A 130 23.35 -2.88 7.94
CA GLN A 130 23.66 -2.51 6.55
C GLN A 130 22.52 -1.70 5.88
N GLU A 131 21.37 -1.62 6.51
CA GLU A 131 20.21 -0.93 5.93
C GLU A 131 20.22 0.56 6.26
N ARG A 132 20.00 1.37 5.25
CA ARG A 132 20.07 2.84 5.32
C ARG A 132 18.72 3.42 4.96
N PHE A 133 18.16 4.28 5.82
CA PHE A 133 16.78 4.78 5.71
C PHE A 133 16.70 6.25 5.32
N GLY A 134 17.70 7.06 5.72
CA GLY A 134 17.64 8.49 5.47
C GLY A 134 18.67 9.29 6.26
N LEU A 135 18.39 10.56 6.46
CA LEU A 135 19.27 11.53 7.09
C LEU A 135 18.53 12.32 8.16
N LEU A 136 19.14 12.42 9.34
CA LEU A 136 18.78 13.40 10.37
C LEU A 136 19.72 14.60 10.24
N ASN A 137 19.15 15.79 10.22
CA ASN A 137 19.88 17.05 10.11
C ASN A 137 19.48 17.96 11.27
N VAL A 138 20.45 18.64 11.87
CA VAL A 138 20.23 19.63 12.91
C VAL A 138 21.05 20.88 12.66
N ALA A 139 20.51 22.03 13.05
CA ALA A 139 21.20 23.31 12.92
C ALA A 139 20.92 24.21 14.13
N THR A 140 21.82 25.16 14.34
CA THR A 140 21.69 26.20 15.36
C THR A 140 22.12 27.53 14.75
N PRO A 141 21.39 28.64 14.99
CA PRO A 141 21.77 29.97 14.54
C PRO A 141 23.20 30.34 14.94
N ASN A 142 23.90 31.03 14.04
CA ASN A 142 25.27 31.51 14.26
C ASN A 142 26.32 30.40 14.57
N THR A 143 25.94 29.12 14.48
CA THR A 143 26.86 28.01 14.70
C THR A 143 27.47 27.58 13.37
N ILE A 144 28.81 27.61 13.29
CA ILE A 144 29.57 27.21 12.11
C ILE A 144 30.01 25.75 12.19
N ARG A 145 30.24 25.26 13.40
CA ARG A 145 30.72 23.89 13.63
C ARG A 145 30.22 23.35 14.96
N PHE A 146 29.71 22.15 14.92
CA PHE A 146 29.34 21.37 16.12
C PHE A 146 30.57 20.64 16.65
N SER A 147 30.65 20.50 17.95
CA SER A 147 31.71 19.80 18.66
C SER A 147 31.65 18.27 18.46
N GLU A 148 32.73 17.57 18.78
CA GLU A 148 32.74 16.09 18.72
C GLU A 148 31.73 15.47 19.66
N GLY A 149 31.48 16.07 20.84
CA GLY A 149 30.48 15.60 21.79
C GLY A 149 29.04 15.72 21.25
N GLU A 150 28.72 16.84 20.59
CA GLU A 150 27.41 17.04 19.95
C GLU A 150 27.20 16.09 18.76
N LEU A 151 28.24 15.85 17.97
CA LEU A 151 28.18 14.87 16.88
C LEU A 151 28.02 13.44 17.41
N ALA A 152 28.71 13.06 18.48
CA ALA A 152 28.58 11.74 19.10
C ALA A 152 27.17 11.52 19.70
N LEU A 153 26.58 12.54 20.31
CA LEU A 153 25.19 12.50 20.77
C LEU A 153 24.24 12.30 19.59
N LEU A 154 24.43 13.07 18.52
CA LEU A 154 23.63 12.97 17.30
C LEU A 154 23.72 11.55 16.65
N GLU A 155 24.91 10.94 16.65
CA GLU A 155 25.13 9.56 16.21
C GLU A 155 24.35 8.56 17.07
N SER A 156 24.37 8.74 18.40
CA SER A 156 23.66 7.86 19.33
C SER A 156 22.15 7.91 19.12
N VAL A 157 21.60 9.10 18.95
CA VAL A 157 20.16 9.30 18.66
C VAL A 157 19.81 8.73 17.27
N ALA A 158 20.64 8.99 16.26
CA ALA A 158 20.42 8.49 14.91
C ALA A 158 20.43 6.93 14.84
N PHE A 159 21.29 6.30 15.61
CA PHE A 159 21.34 4.84 15.74
C PHE A 159 20.04 4.29 16.36
N GLN A 160 19.52 4.94 17.42
CA GLN A 160 18.26 4.54 18.05
C GLN A 160 17.07 4.72 17.10
N ILE A 161 17.00 5.86 16.39
CA ILE A 161 15.97 6.12 15.38
C ILE A 161 16.05 5.08 14.25
N GLY A 162 17.24 4.81 13.72
CA GLY A 162 17.45 3.80 12.67
C GLY A 162 16.99 2.39 13.09
N SER A 163 17.28 2.01 14.34
CA SER A 163 16.83 0.74 14.91
C SER A 163 15.30 0.68 15.06
N ALA A 164 14.67 1.78 15.48
CA ALA A 164 13.22 1.88 15.59
C ALA A 164 12.53 1.84 14.20
N ILE A 165 13.09 2.52 13.19
CA ILE A 165 12.61 2.44 11.80
C ILE A 165 12.62 0.98 11.33
N LYS A 166 13.74 0.28 11.50
CA LYS A 166 13.87 -1.13 11.11
C LYS A 166 12.83 -2.01 11.80
N ARG A 167 12.64 -1.83 13.11
CA ARG A 167 11.62 -2.55 13.89
C ARG A 167 10.22 -2.34 13.30
N ILE A 168 9.81 -1.09 13.03
CA ILE A 168 8.49 -0.79 12.44
C ILE A 168 8.33 -1.43 11.06
N LEU A 169 9.36 -1.36 10.21
CA LEU A 169 9.33 -1.98 8.88
C LEU A 169 9.21 -3.50 8.96
N LEU A 170 9.98 -4.16 9.82
CA LEU A 170 9.92 -5.60 10.04
C LEU A 170 8.55 -6.03 10.58
N THR A 171 8.01 -5.33 11.57
CA THR A 171 6.68 -5.63 12.12
C THR A 171 5.59 -5.52 11.06
N LYS A 172 5.64 -4.48 10.19
CA LYS A 172 4.71 -4.36 9.06
C LYS A 172 4.85 -5.51 8.07
N GLN A 173 6.07 -5.91 7.77
CA GLN A 173 6.34 -7.04 6.88
C GLN A 173 5.83 -8.36 7.48
N GLU A 174 6.09 -8.63 8.76
CA GLU A 174 5.59 -9.81 9.46
C GLU A 174 4.06 -9.85 9.48
N GLN A 175 3.39 -8.73 9.74
CA GLN A 175 1.93 -8.63 9.68
C GLN A 175 1.39 -8.95 8.29
N GLN A 176 2.03 -8.45 7.23
CA GLN A 176 1.62 -8.76 5.85
C GLN A 176 1.79 -10.24 5.52
N VAL A 177 2.91 -10.84 5.92
CA VAL A 177 3.16 -12.28 5.74
C VAL A 177 2.13 -13.11 6.51
N ALA A 178 1.85 -12.77 7.76
CA ALA A 178 0.86 -13.44 8.58
C ALA A 178 -0.56 -13.37 7.96
N LEU A 179 -0.96 -12.21 7.42
CA LEU A 179 -2.24 -12.07 6.71
C LEU A 179 -2.33 -12.96 5.46
N VAL A 180 -1.25 -13.06 4.68
CA VAL A 180 -1.21 -13.94 3.50
C VAL A 180 -1.28 -15.42 3.92
N GLN A 181 -0.55 -15.81 4.96
CA GLN A 181 -0.58 -17.16 5.49
C GLN A 181 -1.97 -17.55 6.00
N GLU A 182 -2.63 -16.65 6.75
CA GLU A 182 -3.98 -16.89 7.27
C GLU A 182 -5.02 -17.00 6.14
N ARG A 183 -4.95 -16.14 5.10
CA ARG A 183 -5.81 -16.28 3.91
C ARG A 183 -5.61 -17.63 3.21
N ASN A 184 -4.36 -18.07 3.08
CA ASN A 184 -4.05 -19.37 2.49
C ASN A 184 -4.53 -20.55 3.35
N ARG A 185 -4.49 -20.42 4.68
CA ARG A 185 -5.03 -21.42 5.61
C ARG A 185 -6.53 -21.49 5.49
N LEU A 186 -7.23 -20.35 5.58
CA LEU A 186 -8.69 -20.28 5.44
C LEU A 186 -9.18 -20.86 4.09
N ALA A 187 -8.48 -20.53 3.00
CA ALA A 187 -8.83 -21.08 1.69
C ALA A 187 -8.75 -22.61 1.64
N ARG A 188 -7.75 -23.22 2.30
CA ARG A 188 -7.63 -24.69 2.40
C ARG A 188 -8.70 -25.28 3.31
N ASP A 189 -8.92 -24.71 4.49
CA ASP A 189 -9.92 -25.21 5.45
C ASP A 189 -11.34 -25.17 4.85
N LEU A 190 -11.68 -24.10 4.11
CA LEU A 190 -12.94 -24.00 3.37
C LEU A 190 -13.03 -25.04 2.25
N HIS A 191 -11.93 -25.22 1.50
CA HIS A 191 -11.91 -26.20 0.41
C HIS A 191 -12.11 -27.63 0.93
N ASP A 192 -11.45 -28.00 2.01
CA ASP A 192 -11.42 -29.39 2.51
C ASP A 192 -12.67 -29.75 3.33
N SER A 193 -13.22 -28.81 4.10
CA SER A 193 -14.38 -29.08 4.95
C SER A 193 -15.71 -28.78 4.27
N VAL A 194 -15.90 -27.54 3.81
CA VAL A 194 -17.22 -27.09 3.32
C VAL A 194 -17.52 -27.68 1.94
N ASN A 195 -16.53 -27.74 1.03
CA ASN A 195 -16.74 -28.37 -0.28
C ASN A 195 -17.09 -29.86 -0.14
N GLN A 196 -16.47 -30.59 0.79
CA GLN A 196 -16.80 -32.01 1.03
C GLN A 196 -18.22 -32.19 1.55
N LEU A 197 -18.66 -31.33 2.48
CA LEU A 197 -20.03 -31.37 2.99
C LEU A 197 -21.06 -31.08 1.89
N LEU A 198 -20.86 -30.02 1.11
CA LEU A 198 -21.74 -29.65 0.00
C LEU A 198 -21.77 -30.74 -1.07
N PHE A 199 -20.61 -31.34 -1.39
CA PHE A 199 -20.55 -32.45 -2.31
C PHE A 199 -21.34 -33.67 -1.82
N SER A 200 -21.24 -33.99 -0.52
CA SER A 200 -22.00 -35.07 0.09
C SER A 200 -23.52 -34.83 0.04
N VAL A 201 -23.94 -33.56 0.29
CA VAL A 201 -25.37 -33.19 0.18
C VAL A 201 -25.85 -33.33 -1.27
N THR A 202 -25.05 -32.93 -2.27
CA THR A 202 -25.37 -33.09 -3.70
C THR A 202 -25.55 -34.56 -4.07
N LEU A 203 -24.66 -35.46 -3.58
CA LEU A 203 -24.76 -36.90 -3.84
C LEU A 203 -25.99 -37.51 -3.15
N THR A 204 -26.29 -37.11 -1.91
CA THR A 204 -27.44 -37.56 -1.17
C THR A 204 -28.75 -37.15 -1.86
N ALA A 205 -28.82 -35.89 -2.30
CA ALA A 205 -29.98 -35.40 -3.06
C ALA A 205 -30.17 -36.16 -4.38
N ARG A 206 -29.09 -36.46 -5.10
CA ARG A 206 -29.12 -37.26 -6.33
C ARG A 206 -29.63 -38.69 -6.02
N GLY A 207 -29.11 -39.32 -4.97
CA GLY A 207 -29.61 -40.65 -4.54
C GLY A 207 -31.10 -40.61 -4.19
N GLY A 208 -31.58 -39.58 -3.52
CA GLY A 208 -33.00 -39.39 -3.20
C GLY A 208 -33.90 -39.29 -4.43
N ILE A 209 -33.44 -38.63 -5.50
CA ILE A 209 -34.18 -38.57 -6.79
C ILE A 209 -34.39 -39.97 -7.40
N GLU A 210 -33.37 -40.81 -7.31
CA GLU A 210 -33.42 -42.18 -7.86
C GLU A 210 -34.26 -43.14 -7.00
N MET A 211 -34.38 -42.89 -5.68
CA MET A 211 -35.04 -43.77 -4.73
C MET A 211 -36.54 -43.55 -4.55
N THR A 212 -37.11 -42.46 -5.08
CA THR A 212 -38.52 -42.13 -4.93
C THR A 212 -39.26 -42.10 -6.27
N GLU A 213 -40.51 -42.53 -6.26
CA GLU A 213 -41.43 -42.40 -7.40
C GLU A 213 -42.34 -41.16 -7.28
N GLN A 214 -42.42 -40.56 -6.10
CA GLN A 214 -43.27 -39.40 -5.84
C GLN A 214 -42.70 -38.14 -6.44
N GLN A 215 -43.43 -37.50 -7.34
CA GLN A 215 -42.94 -36.34 -8.11
C GLN A 215 -42.59 -35.16 -7.21
N ASP A 216 -43.41 -34.83 -6.22
CA ASP A 216 -43.17 -33.69 -5.29
C ASP A 216 -41.85 -33.89 -4.52
N VAL A 217 -41.55 -35.15 -4.14
CA VAL A 217 -40.31 -35.51 -3.42
C VAL A 217 -39.11 -35.40 -4.38
N LYS A 218 -39.26 -35.88 -5.62
CA LYS A 218 -38.23 -35.70 -6.65
C LYS A 218 -37.89 -34.24 -6.89
N ASP A 219 -38.90 -33.40 -6.98
CA ASP A 219 -38.72 -31.97 -7.24
C ASP A 219 -38.04 -31.26 -6.07
N THR A 220 -38.38 -31.67 -4.81
CA THR A 220 -37.68 -31.20 -3.61
C THR A 220 -36.18 -31.55 -3.63
N PHE A 221 -35.84 -32.81 -3.99
CA PHE A 221 -34.43 -33.22 -4.10
C PHE A 221 -33.68 -32.51 -5.24
N LYS A 222 -34.33 -32.23 -6.36
CA LYS A 222 -33.73 -31.40 -7.44
C LYS A 222 -33.45 -30.00 -6.96
N GLU A 223 -34.34 -29.41 -6.19
CA GLU A 223 -34.13 -28.06 -5.62
C GLU A 223 -32.95 -28.06 -4.63
N ILE A 224 -32.85 -29.07 -3.76
CA ILE A 224 -31.68 -29.24 -2.86
C ILE A 224 -30.40 -29.38 -3.68
N GLN A 225 -30.40 -30.20 -4.73
CA GLN A 225 -29.26 -30.38 -5.61
C GLN A 225 -28.85 -29.05 -6.27
N TYR A 226 -29.82 -28.30 -6.78
CA TYR A 226 -29.58 -26.99 -7.39
C TYR A 226 -28.97 -25.99 -6.39
N LEU A 227 -29.57 -25.82 -5.21
CA LEU A 227 -29.08 -24.91 -4.15
C LEU A 227 -27.67 -25.29 -3.68
N THR A 228 -27.40 -26.60 -3.56
CA THR A 228 -26.07 -27.08 -3.18
C THR A 228 -25.03 -26.80 -4.27
N GLN A 229 -25.39 -26.93 -5.54
CA GLN A 229 -24.51 -26.62 -6.65
C GLN A 229 -24.20 -25.12 -6.74
N GLU A 230 -25.18 -24.25 -6.48
CA GLU A 230 -24.97 -22.79 -6.37
C GLU A 230 -24.03 -22.47 -5.20
N ALA A 231 -24.26 -23.09 -4.03
CA ALA A 231 -23.40 -22.91 -2.86
C ALA A 231 -21.95 -23.35 -3.12
N LEU A 232 -21.73 -24.45 -3.84
CA LEU A 232 -20.40 -24.90 -4.28
C LEU A 232 -19.72 -23.88 -5.19
N THR A 233 -20.46 -23.30 -6.12
CA THR A 233 -19.95 -22.29 -7.04
C THR A 233 -19.54 -21.01 -6.28
N GLU A 234 -20.39 -20.54 -5.37
CA GLU A 234 -20.07 -19.39 -4.52
C GLU A 234 -18.86 -19.66 -3.63
N MET A 235 -18.78 -20.83 -3.02
CA MET A 235 -17.67 -21.23 -2.17
C MET A 235 -16.34 -21.25 -2.95
N ARG A 236 -16.34 -21.82 -4.16
CA ARG A 236 -15.15 -21.82 -5.04
C ARG A 236 -14.72 -20.41 -5.41
N ALA A 237 -15.67 -19.51 -5.70
CA ALA A 237 -15.39 -18.12 -5.98
C ALA A 237 -14.75 -17.41 -4.78
N LEU A 238 -15.26 -17.65 -3.55
CA LEU A 238 -14.67 -17.12 -2.31
C LEU A 238 -13.25 -17.64 -2.06
N ILE A 239 -13.03 -18.97 -2.23
CA ILE A 239 -11.69 -19.56 -2.10
C ILE A 239 -10.72 -18.93 -3.09
N TRP A 240 -11.15 -18.68 -4.32
CA TRP A 240 -10.34 -18.03 -5.33
C TRP A 240 -10.03 -16.55 -4.97
N GLN A 241 -10.97 -15.84 -4.34
CA GLN A 241 -10.72 -14.50 -3.83
C GLN A 241 -9.66 -14.49 -2.70
N LEU A 242 -9.66 -15.50 -1.84
CA LEU A 242 -8.66 -15.64 -0.78
C LEU A 242 -7.28 -16.00 -1.35
N ARG A 243 -7.23 -16.89 -2.34
CA ARG A 243 -6.00 -17.39 -2.98
C ARG A 243 -6.18 -17.45 -4.49
N PRO A 244 -5.87 -16.38 -5.24
CA PRO A 244 -5.92 -16.42 -6.69
C PRO A 244 -4.94 -17.47 -7.22
N LYS A 245 -5.46 -18.53 -7.80
CA LYS A 245 -4.66 -19.49 -8.56
C LYS A 245 -4.60 -19.02 -10.01
N GLY A 246 -3.43 -19.11 -10.66
CA GLY A 246 -3.29 -18.78 -12.09
C GLY A 246 -2.77 -17.38 -12.39
N LEU A 247 -2.69 -16.46 -11.40
CA LEU A 247 -2.02 -15.18 -11.61
C LEU A 247 -0.50 -15.35 -11.81
N GLU A 248 0.07 -16.47 -11.32
CA GLU A 248 1.45 -16.89 -11.54
C GLU A 248 1.77 -17.11 -13.05
N ASN A 249 0.73 -17.43 -13.86
CA ASN A 249 0.82 -17.63 -15.30
C ASN A 249 0.34 -16.40 -16.10
N GLY A 250 0.05 -15.28 -15.39
CA GLY A 250 -0.40 -14.02 -15.95
C GLY A 250 -1.90 -13.79 -15.81
N ILE A 251 -2.28 -12.51 -15.92
CA ILE A 251 -3.65 -12.03 -15.62
C ILE A 251 -4.73 -12.73 -16.48
N ILE A 252 -4.45 -13.00 -17.76
CA ILE A 252 -5.44 -13.58 -18.68
C ILE A 252 -5.80 -15.01 -18.28
N GLU A 253 -4.79 -15.84 -17.97
CA GLU A 253 -5.04 -17.22 -17.53
C GLU A 253 -5.78 -17.24 -16.20
N GLY A 254 -5.42 -16.34 -15.28
CA GLY A 254 -6.12 -16.16 -14.01
C GLY A 254 -7.59 -15.77 -14.19
N LEU A 255 -7.90 -14.84 -15.13
CA LEU A 255 -9.28 -14.40 -15.39
C LEU A 255 -10.11 -15.49 -16.08
N ASN A 256 -9.54 -16.20 -17.05
CA ASN A 256 -10.22 -17.33 -17.69
C ASN A 256 -10.55 -18.43 -16.67
N GLY A 257 -9.57 -18.84 -15.85
CA GLY A 257 -9.80 -19.83 -14.80
C GLY A 257 -10.85 -19.39 -13.77
N TYR A 258 -10.93 -18.09 -13.48
CA TYR A 258 -11.97 -17.57 -12.61
C TYR A 258 -13.35 -17.57 -13.30
N GLY A 259 -13.42 -17.25 -14.59
CA GLY A 259 -14.63 -17.37 -15.40
C GLY A 259 -15.19 -18.79 -15.42
N ASP A 260 -14.32 -19.79 -15.62
CA ASP A 260 -14.70 -21.22 -15.57
C ASP A 260 -15.33 -21.60 -14.21
N ILE A 261 -14.79 -21.11 -13.11
CA ILE A 261 -15.35 -21.35 -11.76
C ILE A 261 -16.74 -20.74 -11.60
N LEU A 262 -16.94 -19.52 -12.15
CA LEU A 262 -18.24 -18.85 -12.11
C LEU A 262 -19.24 -19.44 -13.14
N GLY A 263 -18.80 -20.30 -14.04
CA GLY A 263 -19.59 -20.78 -15.17
C GLY A 263 -19.88 -19.68 -16.19
N LEU A 264 -18.99 -18.69 -16.31
CA LEU A 264 -19.08 -17.61 -17.30
C LEU A 264 -18.30 -17.96 -18.56
N THR A 265 -18.89 -17.73 -19.71
CA THR A 265 -18.18 -17.72 -20.99
C THR A 265 -17.53 -16.35 -21.20
N LEU A 266 -16.19 -16.31 -21.19
CA LEU A 266 -15.45 -15.07 -21.36
C LEU A 266 -14.93 -14.93 -22.79
N ASN A 267 -15.13 -13.76 -23.36
CA ASN A 267 -14.48 -13.35 -24.61
C ASN A 267 -13.40 -12.31 -24.28
N VAL A 268 -12.12 -12.71 -24.29
CA VAL A 268 -11.01 -11.86 -23.86
C VAL A 268 -10.25 -11.31 -25.06
N ASN A 269 -10.20 -9.99 -25.17
CA ASN A 269 -9.48 -9.26 -26.21
C ASN A 269 -8.33 -8.45 -25.58
N VAL A 270 -7.11 -8.69 -26.03
CA VAL A 270 -5.92 -8.00 -25.52
C VAL A 270 -5.26 -7.18 -26.60
N LYS A 271 -4.97 -5.91 -26.29
CA LYS A 271 -4.22 -4.99 -27.15
C LYS A 271 -3.00 -4.46 -26.38
N GLY A 272 -1.82 -4.73 -26.90
CA GLY A 272 -0.54 -4.35 -26.28
C GLY A 272 0.20 -5.55 -25.69
N VAL A 273 1.33 -5.29 -25.05
CA VAL A 273 2.18 -6.32 -24.41
C VAL A 273 1.94 -6.30 -22.91
N ILE A 274 1.60 -7.45 -22.34
CA ILE A 274 1.37 -7.58 -20.90
C ILE A 274 2.72 -7.61 -20.20
N ASN A 275 3.11 -6.48 -19.63
CA ASN A 275 4.27 -6.33 -18.74
C ASN A 275 3.91 -5.31 -17.67
N LEU A 276 3.00 -5.68 -16.79
CA LEU A 276 2.47 -4.81 -15.75
C LEU A 276 3.28 -4.97 -14.46
N PRO A 277 3.48 -3.88 -13.70
CA PRO A 277 3.99 -3.99 -12.32
C PRO A 277 3.07 -4.89 -11.48
N ALA A 278 3.62 -5.75 -10.64
CA ALA A 278 2.87 -6.75 -9.88
C ALA A 278 1.68 -6.15 -9.08
N LYS A 279 1.84 -4.96 -8.50
CA LYS A 279 0.78 -4.27 -7.77
C LYS A 279 -0.38 -3.83 -8.68
N ILE A 280 -0.07 -3.40 -9.90
CA ILE A 280 -1.08 -3.00 -10.90
C ILE A 280 -1.82 -4.24 -11.40
N GLU A 281 -1.09 -5.31 -11.72
CA GLU A 281 -1.67 -6.58 -12.17
C GLU A 281 -2.60 -7.18 -11.12
N GLU A 282 -2.18 -7.23 -9.85
CA GLU A 282 -3.01 -7.71 -8.74
C GLU A 282 -4.27 -6.83 -8.57
N THR A 283 -4.13 -5.51 -8.58
CA THR A 283 -5.25 -4.58 -8.44
C THR A 283 -6.26 -4.77 -9.57
N LEU A 284 -5.77 -4.83 -10.83
CA LEU A 284 -6.59 -5.04 -12.00
C LEU A 284 -7.35 -6.37 -11.93
N PHE A 285 -6.64 -7.44 -11.55
CA PHE A 285 -7.22 -8.76 -11.39
C PHE A 285 -8.34 -8.78 -10.32
N ARG A 286 -8.12 -8.14 -9.18
CA ARG A 286 -9.13 -8.05 -8.10
C ARG A 286 -10.37 -7.28 -8.51
N ILE A 287 -10.21 -6.21 -9.28
CA ILE A 287 -11.35 -5.43 -9.79
C ILE A 287 -12.11 -6.26 -10.84
N ALA A 288 -11.39 -6.94 -11.75
CA ALA A 288 -12.01 -7.83 -12.72
C ALA A 288 -12.79 -8.99 -12.08
N GLN A 289 -12.26 -9.60 -11.02
CA GLN A 289 -12.96 -10.62 -10.25
C GLN A 289 -14.30 -10.13 -9.71
N GLU A 290 -14.33 -8.93 -9.12
CA GLU A 290 -15.55 -8.34 -8.57
C GLU A 290 -16.55 -8.00 -9.69
N ALA A 291 -16.06 -7.50 -10.83
CA ALA A 291 -16.88 -7.24 -12.00
C ALA A 291 -17.53 -8.54 -12.53
N MET A 292 -16.76 -9.62 -12.67
CA MET A 292 -17.25 -10.92 -13.11
C MET A 292 -18.24 -11.55 -12.13
N ASN A 293 -18.03 -11.38 -10.81
CA ASN A 293 -19.01 -11.78 -9.80
C ASN A 293 -20.33 -11.02 -9.95
N ASN A 294 -20.27 -9.72 -10.27
CA ASN A 294 -21.47 -8.93 -10.50
C ASN A 294 -22.21 -9.41 -11.76
N VAL A 295 -21.50 -9.76 -12.82
CA VAL A 295 -22.11 -10.41 -14.00
C VAL A 295 -22.84 -11.67 -13.58
N ARG A 296 -22.17 -12.61 -12.90
CA ARG A 296 -22.77 -13.88 -12.47
C ARG A 296 -24.00 -13.71 -11.56
N LYS A 297 -23.96 -12.75 -10.63
CA LYS A 297 -25.03 -12.57 -9.61
C LYS A 297 -26.18 -11.70 -10.07
N HIS A 298 -25.89 -10.71 -10.93
CA HIS A 298 -26.80 -9.61 -11.14
C HIS A 298 -27.22 -9.41 -12.60
N SER A 299 -26.44 -9.82 -13.60
CA SER A 299 -26.76 -9.55 -15.00
C SER A 299 -27.92 -10.41 -15.55
N GLY A 300 -28.06 -11.64 -15.07
CA GLY A 300 -28.97 -12.63 -15.63
C GLY A 300 -28.40 -13.36 -16.85
N VAL A 301 -27.18 -13.04 -17.29
CA VAL A 301 -26.47 -13.71 -18.40
C VAL A 301 -25.20 -14.39 -17.91
N LEU A 302 -24.74 -15.40 -18.64
CA LEU A 302 -23.51 -16.15 -18.34
C LEU A 302 -22.39 -15.87 -19.35
N GLN A 303 -22.41 -14.70 -19.97
CA GLN A 303 -21.41 -14.27 -20.93
C GLN A 303 -20.89 -12.89 -20.54
N ALA A 304 -19.59 -12.68 -20.70
CA ALA A 304 -18.96 -11.37 -20.53
C ALA A 304 -17.81 -11.18 -21.51
N GLU A 305 -17.61 -9.93 -21.92
CA GLU A 305 -16.49 -9.51 -22.75
C GLU A 305 -15.48 -8.74 -21.91
N LEU A 306 -14.21 -9.09 -22.03
CA LEU A 306 -13.09 -8.40 -21.39
C LEU A 306 -12.19 -7.80 -22.46
N TYR A 307 -11.98 -6.51 -22.40
CA TYR A 307 -11.04 -5.79 -23.24
C TYR A 307 -9.90 -5.24 -22.41
N LEU A 308 -8.68 -5.68 -22.66
CA LEU A 308 -7.47 -5.22 -21.98
C LEU A 308 -6.60 -4.46 -22.97
N THR A 309 -6.46 -3.15 -22.76
CA THR A 309 -5.59 -2.28 -23.56
C THR A 309 -4.44 -1.78 -22.74
N ILE A 310 -3.21 -2.06 -23.17
CA ILE A 310 -1.98 -1.72 -22.45
C ILE A 310 -1.22 -0.69 -23.29
N THR A 311 -0.89 0.45 -22.67
CA THR A 311 -0.07 1.53 -23.25
C THR A 311 1.27 1.60 -22.53
N SER A 312 2.09 2.60 -22.81
CA SER A 312 3.35 2.83 -22.10
C SER A 312 3.18 3.47 -20.72
N THR A 313 2.00 3.98 -20.39
CA THR A 313 1.74 4.79 -19.18
C THR A 313 0.54 4.33 -18.37
N ASP A 314 -0.35 3.56 -18.98
CA ASP A 314 -1.57 3.09 -18.33
C ASP A 314 -2.07 1.76 -18.89
N VAL A 315 -2.93 1.11 -18.14
CA VAL A 315 -3.72 -0.04 -18.57
C VAL A 315 -5.20 0.28 -18.42
N LEU A 316 -5.97 -0.02 -19.46
CA LEU A 316 -7.43 0.06 -19.49
C LEU A 316 -8.01 -1.35 -19.54
N LEU A 317 -8.81 -1.72 -18.55
CA LEU A 317 -9.65 -2.90 -18.57
C LEU A 317 -11.10 -2.49 -18.71
N VAL A 318 -11.81 -3.11 -19.64
CA VAL A 318 -13.27 -3.00 -19.79
C VAL A 318 -13.85 -4.38 -19.56
N VAL A 319 -14.84 -4.49 -18.67
CA VAL A 319 -15.65 -5.68 -18.46
C VAL A 319 -17.08 -5.34 -18.83
N LYS A 320 -17.63 -6.03 -19.82
CA LYS A 320 -18.96 -5.76 -20.38
C LYS A 320 -19.84 -7.01 -20.33
N ASP A 321 -21.09 -6.85 -19.92
CA ASP A 321 -22.15 -7.83 -20.05
C ASP A 321 -23.35 -7.23 -20.81
N GLU A 322 -24.14 -8.07 -21.42
CA GLU A 322 -25.38 -7.72 -22.10
C GLU A 322 -26.62 -8.17 -21.29
N GLY A 323 -26.52 -8.08 -19.97
CA GLY A 323 -27.57 -8.45 -19.05
C GLY A 323 -28.60 -7.36 -18.79
N ARG A 324 -29.33 -7.50 -17.67
CA ARG A 324 -30.43 -6.57 -17.31
C ARG A 324 -29.97 -5.17 -16.93
N GLY A 325 -28.67 -4.94 -16.65
CA GLY A 325 -28.20 -3.65 -16.14
C GLY A 325 -28.87 -3.22 -14.83
N PHE A 326 -28.73 -1.93 -14.47
CA PHE A 326 -29.36 -1.32 -13.30
C PHE A 326 -29.48 0.20 -13.43
N HIS A 327 -30.34 0.83 -12.65
CA HIS A 327 -30.46 2.28 -12.62
C HIS A 327 -29.41 2.90 -11.69
N MET A 328 -28.64 3.87 -12.18
CA MET A 328 -27.60 4.57 -11.40
C MET A 328 -28.13 5.25 -10.12
N ASN A 329 -29.40 5.63 -10.10
CA ASN A 329 -30.03 6.23 -8.91
C ASN A 329 -30.21 5.21 -7.76
N GLU A 330 -30.29 3.92 -8.05
CA GLU A 330 -30.40 2.87 -7.05
C GLU A 330 -29.07 2.64 -6.32
N LEU A 331 -27.93 2.99 -6.91
CA LEU A 331 -26.61 2.93 -6.28
C LEU A 331 -26.44 3.86 -5.09
N ASN A 332 -27.13 5.01 -5.09
CA ASN A 332 -27.05 5.97 -4.00
C ASN A 332 -27.83 5.51 -2.75
N SER A 333 -28.78 4.60 -2.90
CA SER A 333 -29.58 4.02 -1.81
C SER A 333 -29.03 2.68 -1.28
N LEU A 334 -28.38 1.91 -2.13
CA LEU A 334 -27.70 0.67 -1.80
C LEU A 334 -26.19 0.94 -1.87
N ARG A 335 -25.53 1.12 -0.70
CA ARG A 335 -24.06 1.10 -0.60
C ARG A 335 -23.59 -0.29 -1.05
N SER A 336 -23.46 -0.50 -2.37
CA SER A 336 -22.93 -1.77 -2.85
C SER A 336 -21.45 -1.83 -2.49
N LEU A 337 -21.13 -2.64 -1.48
CA LEU A 337 -19.76 -2.86 -1.00
C LEU A 337 -18.80 -3.23 -2.14
N GLY A 338 -19.28 -3.95 -3.16
CA GLY A 338 -18.49 -4.35 -4.31
C GLY A 338 -18.03 -3.18 -5.17
N LEU A 339 -18.93 -2.27 -5.54
CA LEU A 339 -18.59 -1.08 -6.35
C LEU A 339 -17.67 -0.13 -5.58
N GLN A 340 -17.91 0.07 -4.29
CA GLN A 340 -17.04 0.85 -3.42
C GLN A 340 -15.63 0.22 -3.35
N SER A 341 -15.56 -1.09 -3.14
CA SER A 341 -14.28 -1.83 -3.08
C SER A 341 -13.48 -1.72 -4.38
N MET A 342 -14.14 -1.79 -5.55
CA MET A 342 -13.47 -1.59 -6.85
C MET A 342 -12.89 -0.18 -6.96
N ARG A 343 -13.63 0.85 -6.55
CA ARG A 343 -13.17 2.25 -6.55
C ARG A 343 -11.99 2.47 -5.62
N ASP A 344 -12.07 1.98 -4.39
CA ASP A 344 -11.02 2.13 -3.38
C ASP A 344 -9.72 1.43 -3.82
N ARG A 345 -9.82 0.25 -4.45
CA ARG A 345 -8.67 -0.46 -5.02
C ARG A 345 -8.01 0.33 -6.14
N ALA A 346 -8.78 0.84 -7.10
CA ALA A 346 -8.24 1.66 -8.18
C ALA A 346 -7.56 2.92 -7.64
N TYR A 347 -8.22 3.61 -6.70
CA TYR A 347 -7.68 4.81 -6.06
C TYR A 347 -6.35 4.54 -5.33
N SER A 348 -6.16 3.38 -4.71
CA SER A 348 -4.91 2.99 -4.03
C SER A 348 -3.67 2.96 -4.93
N VAL A 349 -3.88 2.92 -6.25
CA VAL A 349 -2.84 2.96 -7.28
C VAL A 349 -3.00 4.18 -8.21
N SER A 350 -3.68 5.23 -7.75
CA SER A 350 -3.95 6.47 -8.51
C SER A 350 -4.76 6.25 -9.78
N GLY A 351 -5.55 5.18 -9.84
CA GLY A 351 -6.42 4.84 -10.95
C GLY A 351 -7.87 5.27 -10.75
N THR A 352 -8.71 5.00 -11.76
CA THR A 352 -10.15 5.30 -11.78
C THR A 352 -10.97 4.09 -12.19
N VAL A 353 -12.22 4.04 -11.71
CA VAL A 353 -13.26 3.09 -12.17
C VAL A 353 -14.52 3.86 -12.49
N ASP A 354 -15.05 3.65 -13.67
CA ASP A 354 -16.30 4.21 -14.17
C ASP A 354 -17.27 3.11 -14.58
N TRP A 355 -18.56 3.37 -14.54
CA TRP A 355 -19.63 2.44 -14.92
C TRP A 355 -20.57 3.09 -15.94
N VAL A 356 -20.88 2.33 -16.98
CA VAL A 356 -21.95 2.65 -17.96
C VAL A 356 -22.96 1.53 -17.86
N THR A 357 -24.18 1.85 -17.44
CA THR A 357 -25.25 0.86 -17.29
C THR A 357 -26.60 1.50 -17.56
N GLU A 358 -27.47 0.74 -18.19
CA GLU A 358 -28.85 1.10 -18.46
C GLU A 358 -29.71 -0.16 -18.34
N TRP A 359 -30.93 0.00 -17.82
CA TRP A 359 -31.85 -1.12 -17.67
C TRP A 359 -32.10 -1.83 -19.00
N ASP A 360 -31.98 -3.17 -18.99
CA ASP A 360 -32.07 -4.08 -20.14
C ASP A 360 -31.03 -3.85 -21.26
N LYS A 361 -29.92 -3.13 -20.97
CA LYS A 361 -28.83 -2.94 -21.92
C LYS A 361 -27.47 -3.42 -21.39
N GLY A 362 -27.47 -4.05 -20.21
CA GLY A 362 -26.27 -4.57 -19.59
C GLY A 362 -25.44 -3.53 -18.83
N THR A 363 -24.23 -3.93 -18.49
CA THR A 363 -23.28 -3.10 -17.74
C THR A 363 -21.90 -3.14 -18.36
N GLU A 364 -21.24 -1.99 -18.40
CA GLU A 364 -19.86 -1.85 -18.80
C GLU A 364 -19.08 -1.18 -17.66
N ILE A 365 -18.01 -1.82 -17.20
CA ILE A 365 -17.12 -1.35 -16.15
C ILE A 365 -15.79 -0.99 -16.79
N LEU A 366 -15.38 0.28 -16.66
CA LEU A 366 -14.14 0.81 -17.21
C LEU A 366 -13.14 1.07 -16.08
N VAL A 367 -11.99 0.42 -16.13
CA VAL A 367 -10.93 0.55 -15.12
C VAL A 367 -9.67 1.08 -15.79
N ARG A 368 -9.18 2.24 -15.35
CA ARG A 368 -7.92 2.81 -15.84
C ARG A 368 -6.93 2.91 -14.70
N LEU A 369 -5.79 2.24 -14.81
CA LEU A 369 -4.71 2.26 -13.84
C LEU A 369 -3.42 2.79 -14.49
N PRO A 370 -2.82 3.90 -13.99
CA PRO A 370 -1.52 4.38 -14.42
C PRO A 370 -0.38 3.56 -13.80
N TYR A 371 0.78 3.50 -14.48
CA TYR A 371 1.98 2.84 -13.95
C TYR A 371 3.31 3.35 -14.52
#